data_32503ccf372e4f33e8b24f576234918b
#
_entry.id   32503ccf372e4f33e8b24f576234918b
#
_cell.length_a   1.000
_cell.length_b   1.000
_cell.length_c   1.000
_cell.angle_alpha   90.00
_cell.angle_beta   90.00
_cell.angle_gamma   90.00
#
_symmetry.space_group_name_H-M   'P 1'
#
loop_
_entity.id
_entity.type
_entity.pdbx_description
1 polymer ?
#
loop_
_entity_poly.entity_id
_entity_poly.type
_entity_poly.pdbx_seq_one_letter_code
_entity_poly.pdbx_strand_id
1 'polypeptide(L)'
;MITFIGDKEQAIYTGLGAVVKNRDELINCFQLDNLTEMKLTGCFRSSQSIVDFYSKYKDEDYEINSLSDNKDFNSVIFKESKVDVSQLPIYVSGIIRTHLAQGVLPNEIAILCPGWFDVIKLSNDIVTLNPDIEIDGVMISPIPKNNENLWLALVKLFLIRRVPSNFNTRQKLLRDFLQELNVVAPYTESLSPKKILKIINKISLSVDYNCEIDVWLRQVITRFCHSINLGISNDSYYYQEMELLINATLKRMLKYNMAYKANELHLFFNFRSGVKITTCHSTKGDEYEVVICTGLLNGKIPNWNDIINCSSEHQNYVARRLLYVVSSRAKKHLYMISERGYKTKRGYPYQTTPQL
;
A
#
# COMPACT_ATOMS: atom_id res chain seq x y z
N MET A 1 30.31 6.19 -20.50
CA MET A 1 30.45 6.10 -19.02
C MET A 1 29.17 5.48 -18.48
N ILE A 2 29.27 4.43 -17.69
CA ILE A 2 28.13 3.77 -17.01
C ILE A 2 28.29 4.04 -15.51
N THR A 3 27.21 4.42 -14.83
CA THR A 3 27.20 4.61 -13.39
C THR A 3 26.16 3.66 -12.76
N PHE A 4 26.59 2.89 -11.77
CA PHE A 4 25.72 2.02 -10.97
C PHE A 4 25.49 2.73 -9.62
N ILE A 5 24.22 2.84 -9.22
CA ILE A 5 23.82 3.39 -7.92
C ILE A 5 23.06 2.32 -7.17
N GLY A 6 23.48 2.01 -5.95
CA GLY A 6 22.84 0.99 -5.14
C GLY A 6 23.09 1.22 -3.65
N ASP A 7 22.22 0.63 -2.82
CA ASP A 7 22.37 0.58 -1.38
C ASP A 7 22.07 -0.86 -0.94
N LYS A 8 23.10 -1.56 -0.47
CA LYS A 8 22.98 -2.95 -0.03
C LYS A 8 22.09 -3.08 1.21
N GLU A 9 22.13 -2.09 2.09
CA GLU A 9 21.34 -2.09 3.31
C GLU A 9 19.82 -1.91 3.04
N GLN A 10 19.47 -1.37 1.85
CA GLN A 10 18.07 -1.24 1.40
C GLN A 10 17.61 -2.38 0.47
N ALA A 11 18.35 -3.47 0.38
CA ALA A 11 17.99 -4.61 -0.46
C ALA A 11 17.04 -5.56 0.29
N ILE A 12 15.75 -5.18 0.37
CA ILE A 12 14.70 -5.93 1.08
C ILE A 12 13.85 -6.84 0.20
N TYR A 13 14.11 -6.91 -1.11
CA TYR A 13 13.39 -7.77 -2.07
C TYR A 13 14.12 -9.05 -2.42
N THR A 14 15.05 -9.50 -1.60
CA THR A 14 15.81 -10.74 -1.82
C THR A 14 14.91 -11.97 -1.89
N GLY A 15 13.84 -12.01 -1.12
CA GLY A 15 12.82 -13.07 -1.18
C GLY A 15 12.03 -13.14 -2.51
N LEU A 16 12.12 -12.09 -3.35
CA LEU A 16 11.55 -12.04 -4.71
C LEU A 16 12.61 -12.27 -5.79
N GLY A 17 13.79 -12.79 -5.42
CA GLY A 17 14.88 -13.06 -6.35
C GLY A 17 15.76 -11.85 -6.70
N ALA A 18 15.61 -10.73 -6.01
CA ALA A 18 16.52 -9.60 -6.19
C ALA A 18 17.90 -9.92 -5.59
N VAL A 19 18.93 -9.84 -6.42
CA VAL A 19 20.32 -10.11 -6.03
C VAL A 19 21.09 -8.80 -5.97
N VAL A 20 21.78 -8.57 -4.86
CA VAL A 20 22.71 -7.45 -4.74
C VAL A 20 24.06 -7.89 -5.25
N LYS A 21 24.48 -7.37 -6.38
CA LYS A 21 25.80 -7.66 -6.94
C LYS A 21 26.87 -6.82 -6.28
N ASN A 22 27.99 -7.46 -5.95
CA ASN A 22 29.19 -6.78 -5.50
C ASN A 22 29.98 -6.19 -6.68
N ARG A 23 31.06 -5.46 -6.37
CA ARG A 23 31.92 -4.80 -7.37
C ARG A 23 32.45 -5.79 -8.42
N ASP A 24 32.98 -6.92 -7.99
CA ASP A 24 33.62 -7.90 -8.89
C ASP A 24 32.58 -8.62 -9.76
N GLU A 25 31.40 -8.88 -9.23
CA GLU A 25 30.27 -9.42 -10.00
C GLU A 25 29.77 -8.41 -11.05
N LEU A 26 29.79 -7.10 -10.77
CA LEU A 26 29.46 -6.07 -11.75
C LEU A 26 30.52 -6.00 -12.86
N ILE A 27 31.81 -6.00 -12.49
CA ILE A 27 32.91 -6.04 -13.45
C ILE A 27 32.76 -7.24 -14.40
N ASN A 28 32.53 -8.43 -13.83
CA ASN A 28 32.39 -9.65 -14.62
C ASN A 28 31.11 -9.66 -15.49
N CYS A 29 29.97 -9.22 -14.94
CA CYS A 29 28.70 -9.21 -15.68
C CYS A 29 28.71 -8.24 -16.88
N PHE A 30 29.39 -7.11 -16.75
CA PHE A 30 29.41 -6.03 -17.75
C PHE A 30 30.72 -5.98 -18.51
N GLN A 31 31.67 -6.91 -18.24
CA GLN A 31 33.00 -6.99 -18.88
C GLN A 31 33.73 -5.64 -18.81
N LEU A 32 33.77 -5.04 -17.62
CA LEU A 32 34.39 -3.73 -17.40
C LEU A 32 35.89 -3.89 -17.11
N ASP A 33 36.71 -3.01 -17.68
CA ASP A 33 38.15 -2.98 -17.40
C ASP A 33 38.42 -2.49 -15.98
N ASN A 34 37.59 -1.56 -15.47
CA ASN A 34 37.70 -0.99 -14.15
C ASN A 34 36.36 -0.44 -13.65
N LEU A 35 36.18 -0.42 -12.32
CA LEU A 35 35.03 0.18 -11.64
C LEU A 35 35.52 0.98 -10.43
N THR A 36 35.34 2.30 -10.47
CA THR A 36 35.61 3.15 -9.31
C THR A 36 34.41 3.12 -8.37
N GLU A 37 34.64 2.77 -7.11
CA GLU A 37 33.63 2.74 -6.06
C GLU A 37 33.69 4.02 -5.25
N MET A 38 32.52 4.66 -5.04
CA MET A 38 32.37 5.84 -4.22
C MET A 38 31.25 5.60 -3.19
N LYS A 39 31.52 5.90 -1.93
CA LYS A 39 30.53 5.78 -0.83
C LYS A 39 29.82 7.10 -0.60
N LEU A 40 28.51 7.09 -0.49
CA LEU A 40 27.68 8.21 -0.09
C LEU A 40 27.39 8.09 1.42
N THR A 41 27.99 8.94 2.22
CA THR A 41 27.92 8.90 3.70
C THR A 41 27.05 10.01 4.29
N GLY A 42 26.45 10.85 3.46
CA GLY A 42 25.57 11.96 3.87
C GLY A 42 24.09 11.58 3.82
N CYS A 43 23.37 11.76 4.92
CA CYS A 43 21.91 11.63 4.99
C CYS A 43 21.25 13.01 4.97
N PHE A 44 20.49 13.34 3.91
CA PHE A 44 19.79 14.63 3.76
C PHE A 44 18.33 14.60 4.28
N ARG A 45 17.93 13.53 4.96
CA ARG A 45 16.54 13.31 5.40
C ARG A 45 16.37 13.47 6.90
N SER A 46 17.06 12.64 7.66
CA SER A 46 16.79 12.38 9.07
C SER A 46 17.68 13.24 9.98
N SER A 47 17.23 13.47 11.22
CA SER A 47 18.08 13.97 12.29
C SER A 47 19.24 13.00 12.60
N GLN A 48 20.31 13.48 13.24
CA GLN A 48 21.45 12.63 13.60
C GLN A 48 21.02 11.48 14.55
N SER A 49 20.14 11.75 15.50
CA SER A 49 19.66 10.72 16.44
C SER A 49 18.96 9.55 15.72
N ILE A 50 18.21 9.81 14.65
CA ILE A 50 17.58 8.75 13.83
C ILE A 50 18.63 8.04 12.98
N VAL A 51 19.58 8.77 12.42
CA VAL A 51 20.72 8.17 11.67
C VAL A 51 21.50 7.22 12.55
N ASP A 52 21.85 7.61 13.77
CA ASP A 52 22.56 6.78 14.74
C ASP A 52 21.75 5.54 15.13
N PHE A 53 20.43 5.69 15.23
CA PHE A 53 19.55 4.57 15.56
C PHE A 53 19.52 3.51 14.45
N TYR A 54 19.25 3.87 13.21
CA TYR A 54 19.16 2.88 12.13
C TYR A 54 20.52 2.36 11.68
N SER A 55 21.59 3.12 11.89
CA SER A 55 22.97 2.68 11.61
C SER A 55 23.38 1.42 12.38
N LYS A 56 22.73 1.13 13.51
CA LYS A 56 22.93 -0.12 14.27
C LYS A 56 22.52 -1.38 13.49
N TYR A 57 21.69 -1.23 12.48
CA TYR A 57 21.19 -2.33 11.67
C TYR A 57 21.99 -2.58 10.39
N LYS A 58 22.90 -1.69 10.01
CA LYS A 58 23.74 -1.91 8.82
C LYS A 58 24.82 -2.98 9.07
N ASP A 59 25.23 -3.64 8.01
CA ASP A 59 26.26 -4.67 8.03
C ASP A 59 27.66 -4.10 7.74
N GLU A 60 27.74 -3.02 6.93
CA GLU A 60 29.00 -2.39 6.59
C GLU A 60 29.43 -1.37 7.65
N ASP A 61 30.74 -1.35 7.98
CA ASP A 61 31.32 -0.42 8.93
C ASP A 61 31.74 0.89 8.23
N TYR A 62 30.79 1.83 8.11
CA TYR A 62 31.05 3.22 7.73
C TYR A 62 30.08 4.14 8.46
N GLU A 63 30.52 5.35 8.73
CA GLU A 63 29.68 6.36 9.39
C GLU A 63 28.74 7.04 8.39
N ILE A 64 27.51 7.27 8.83
CA ILE A 64 26.54 8.10 8.12
C ILE A 64 26.31 9.35 8.96
N ASN A 65 26.49 10.51 8.34
CA ASN A 65 26.28 11.80 9.00
C ASN A 65 25.03 12.47 8.45
N SER A 66 24.22 13.04 9.33
CA SER A 66 23.11 13.87 8.89
C SER A 66 23.60 15.17 8.28
N LEU A 67 23.19 15.41 7.04
CA LEU A 67 23.37 16.69 6.31
C LEU A 67 22.01 17.37 6.08
N SER A 68 20.99 16.94 6.78
CA SER A 68 19.63 17.45 6.67
C SER A 68 19.48 18.76 7.47
N ASP A 69 18.48 19.56 7.10
CA ASP A 69 18.07 20.74 7.89
C ASP A 69 17.59 20.36 9.30
N ASN A 70 17.22 19.07 9.50
CA ASN A 70 16.80 18.50 10.78
C ASN A 70 17.96 17.87 11.57
N LYS A 71 19.22 18.01 11.18
CA LYS A 71 20.36 17.29 11.79
C LYS A 71 20.41 17.42 13.32
N ASP A 72 20.15 18.62 13.83
CA ASP A 72 20.21 18.97 15.24
C ASP A 72 18.87 18.81 15.97
N PHE A 73 17.83 18.31 15.26
CA PHE A 73 16.53 18.06 15.87
C PHE A 73 16.63 16.93 16.89
N ASN A 74 16.20 17.21 18.12
CA ASN A 74 16.21 16.23 19.21
C ASN A 74 15.09 15.19 19.01
N SER A 75 15.35 14.19 18.19
CA SER A 75 14.41 13.12 17.88
C SER A 75 14.24 12.16 19.02
N VAL A 76 12.99 11.87 19.36
CA VAL A 76 12.66 10.79 20.30
C VAL A 76 12.37 9.52 19.49
N ILE A 77 13.14 8.46 19.78
CA ILE A 77 12.90 7.12 19.27
C ILE A 77 12.18 6.35 20.34
N PHE A 78 10.89 6.16 20.12
CA PHE A 78 10.01 5.56 21.11
C PHE A 78 9.81 4.07 20.83
N LYS A 79 10.18 3.22 21.80
CA LYS A 79 9.95 1.77 21.74
C LYS A 79 8.81 1.39 22.67
N GLU A 80 7.78 0.74 22.12
CA GLU A 80 6.61 0.31 22.87
C GLU A 80 6.40 -1.21 22.72
N SER A 81 6.28 -1.92 23.85
CA SER A 81 6.08 -3.36 23.85
C SER A 81 4.97 -3.82 24.82
N LYS A 82 4.22 -2.88 25.40
CA LYS A 82 3.20 -3.19 26.41
C LYS A 82 1.77 -3.06 25.87
N VAL A 83 1.58 -2.34 24.77
CA VAL A 83 0.26 -2.13 24.14
C VAL A 83 -0.29 -3.47 23.67
N ASP A 84 -1.52 -3.78 24.04
CA ASP A 84 -2.27 -4.94 23.52
C ASP A 84 -2.79 -4.65 22.10
N VAL A 85 -2.84 -5.69 21.26
CA VAL A 85 -3.29 -5.59 19.87
C VAL A 85 -4.71 -5.03 19.74
N SER A 86 -5.57 -5.24 20.73
CA SER A 86 -6.92 -4.68 20.76
C SER A 86 -6.93 -3.16 21.01
N GLN A 87 -5.91 -2.63 21.67
CA GLN A 87 -5.73 -1.20 21.96
C GLN A 87 -4.82 -0.49 20.95
N LEU A 88 -4.16 -1.24 20.08
CA LEU A 88 -3.21 -0.68 19.10
C LEU A 88 -3.84 0.43 18.22
N PRO A 89 -5.04 0.28 17.65
CA PRO A 89 -5.64 1.34 16.84
C PRO A 89 -5.87 2.63 17.63
N ILE A 90 -6.32 2.55 18.88
CA ILE A 90 -6.53 3.72 19.76
C ILE A 90 -5.19 4.39 20.08
N TYR A 91 -4.18 3.59 20.41
CA TYR A 91 -2.83 4.08 20.73
C TYR A 91 -2.21 4.81 19.53
N VAL A 92 -2.25 4.20 18.34
CA VAL A 92 -1.75 4.80 17.10
C VAL A 92 -2.53 6.07 16.73
N SER A 93 -3.87 6.07 16.89
CA SER A 93 -4.69 7.26 16.69
C SER A 93 -4.28 8.41 17.62
N GLY A 94 -3.94 8.11 18.87
CA GLY A 94 -3.40 9.09 19.81
C GLY A 94 -2.10 9.72 19.31
N ILE A 95 -1.16 8.95 18.82
CA ILE A 95 0.08 9.45 18.22
C ILE A 95 -0.21 10.35 17.02
N ILE A 96 -1.07 9.92 16.08
CA ILE A 96 -1.46 10.71 14.91
C ILE A 96 -2.01 12.07 15.35
N ARG A 97 -3.00 12.09 16.26
CA ARG A 97 -3.64 13.31 16.74
C ARG A 97 -2.66 14.25 17.45
N THR A 98 -1.73 13.70 18.22
CA THR A 98 -0.67 14.48 18.87
C THR A 98 0.18 15.24 17.85
N HIS A 99 0.64 14.56 16.80
CA HIS A 99 1.47 15.19 15.77
C HIS A 99 0.69 16.16 14.88
N LEU A 100 -0.56 15.87 14.55
CA LEU A 100 -1.43 16.79 13.83
C LEU A 100 -1.67 18.08 14.64
N ALA A 101 -1.88 17.97 15.96
CA ALA A 101 -2.01 19.12 16.85
C ALA A 101 -0.72 19.96 16.96
N GLN A 102 0.45 19.35 16.71
CA GLN A 102 1.75 20.03 16.61
C GLN A 102 2.02 20.65 15.23
N GLY A 103 1.07 20.54 14.29
CA GLY A 103 1.17 21.14 12.96
C GLY A 103 1.83 20.23 11.90
N VAL A 104 2.10 18.95 12.21
CA VAL A 104 2.57 17.99 11.20
C VAL A 104 1.45 17.73 10.20
N LEU A 105 1.75 17.76 8.91
CA LEU A 105 0.76 17.50 7.87
C LEU A 105 0.38 16.00 7.85
N PRO A 106 -0.89 15.64 7.55
CA PRO A 106 -1.32 14.25 7.52
C PRO A 106 -0.47 13.36 6.59
N ASN A 107 -0.06 13.86 5.43
CA ASN A 107 0.78 13.14 4.46
C ASN A 107 2.26 13.00 4.88
N GLU A 108 2.68 13.67 5.94
CA GLU A 108 4.00 13.52 6.57
C GLU A 108 4.00 12.52 7.74
N ILE A 109 2.90 11.79 7.94
CA ILE A 109 2.78 10.73 8.94
C ILE A 109 2.58 9.40 8.23
N ALA A 110 3.41 8.39 8.56
CA ALA A 110 3.26 7.05 8.02
C ALA A 110 3.18 5.98 9.11
N ILE A 111 2.29 5.01 8.91
CA ILE A 111 2.17 3.79 9.69
C ILE A 111 2.63 2.63 8.83
N LEU A 112 3.65 1.92 9.29
CA LEU A 112 4.29 0.83 8.58
C LEU A 112 3.99 -0.50 9.25
N CYS A 113 3.41 -1.43 8.50
CA CYS A 113 3.06 -2.76 8.97
C CYS A 113 3.89 -3.84 8.26
N PRO A 114 4.16 -4.99 8.88
CA PRO A 114 4.94 -6.08 8.26
C PRO A 114 4.28 -6.65 7.00
N GLY A 115 2.95 -6.77 6.99
CA GLY A 115 2.20 -7.41 5.91
C GLY A 115 0.89 -6.74 5.58
N TRP A 116 0.34 -7.07 4.41
CA TRP A 116 -0.93 -6.51 3.91
C TRP A 116 -2.13 -6.79 4.80
N PHE A 117 -2.15 -7.93 5.49
CA PHE A 117 -3.23 -8.26 6.42
C PHE A 117 -3.27 -7.26 7.59
N ASP A 118 -2.11 -6.93 8.16
CA ASP A 118 -1.99 -5.95 9.23
C ASP A 118 -2.36 -4.54 8.74
N VAL A 119 -1.90 -4.15 7.53
CA VAL A 119 -2.26 -2.86 6.89
C VAL A 119 -3.78 -2.73 6.77
N ILE A 120 -4.44 -3.74 6.24
CA ILE A 120 -5.88 -3.70 5.97
C ILE A 120 -6.67 -3.59 7.28
N LYS A 121 -6.32 -4.44 8.26
CA LYS A 121 -6.98 -4.44 9.57
C LYS A 121 -6.81 -3.08 10.25
N LEU A 122 -5.57 -2.62 10.36
CA LEU A 122 -5.28 -1.36 11.05
C LEU A 122 -5.87 -0.15 10.30
N SER A 123 -5.88 -0.15 8.95
CA SER A 123 -6.50 0.91 8.17
C SER A 123 -8.00 1.03 8.44
N ASN A 124 -8.72 -0.09 8.50
CA ASN A 124 -10.14 -0.08 8.81
C ASN A 124 -10.42 0.49 10.20
N ASP A 125 -9.65 0.02 11.20
CA ASP A 125 -9.82 0.46 12.60
C ASP A 125 -9.47 1.96 12.75
N ILE A 126 -8.37 2.43 12.15
CA ILE A 126 -7.92 3.83 12.21
C ILE A 126 -8.91 4.77 11.52
N VAL A 127 -9.43 4.40 10.34
CA VAL A 127 -10.44 5.20 9.62
C VAL A 127 -11.71 5.34 10.44
N THR A 128 -12.15 4.27 11.10
CA THR A 128 -13.34 4.27 11.96
C THR A 128 -13.16 5.18 13.18
N LEU A 129 -11.98 5.16 13.80
CA LEU A 129 -11.65 5.97 14.96
C LEU A 129 -11.40 7.45 14.63
N ASN A 130 -11.07 7.75 13.37
CA ASN A 130 -10.68 9.11 12.94
C ASN A 130 -11.43 9.52 11.66
N PRO A 131 -12.76 9.67 11.70
CA PRO A 131 -13.55 10.04 10.51
C PRO A 131 -13.22 11.45 9.98
N ASP A 132 -12.62 12.29 10.81
CA ASP A 132 -12.20 13.67 10.56
C ASP A 132 -10.80 13.76 9.93
N ILE A 133 -10.02 12.65 9.90
CA ILE A 133 -8.65 12.64 9.39
C ILE A 133 -8.61 11.89 8.05
N GLU A 134 -7.98 12.49 7.05
CA GLU A 134 -7.72 11.80 5.79
C GLU A 134 -6.67 10.70 5.99
N ILE A 135 -7.04 9.45 5.68
CA ILE A 135 -6.19 8.27 5.79
C ILE A 135 -5.94 7.69 4.40
N ASP A 136 -4.68 7.60 3.98
CA ASP A 136 -4.24 6.88 2.78
C ASP A 136 -3.80 5.46 3.17
N GLY A 137 -4.78 4.62 3.44
CA GLY A 137 -4.58 3.22 3.76
C GLY A 137 -5.30 2.29 2.77
N VAL A 138 -4.75 1.10 2.55
CA VAL A 138 -5.41 0.09 1.73
C VAL A 138 -6.50 -0.57 2.55
N MET A 139 -7.73 -0.11 2.35
CA MET A 139 -8.91 -0.81 2.83
C MET A 139 -9.24 -2.00 1.91
N ILE A 140 -9.84 -3.02 2.46
CA ILE A 140 -10.40 -4.10 1.63
C ILE A 140 -11.56 -3.53 0.84
N SER A 141 -11.39 -3.38 -0.48
CA SER A 141 -12.50 -3.00 -1.35
C SER A 141 -13.53 -4.12 -1.42
N PRO A 142 -14.84 -3.81 -1.31
CA PRO A 142 -15.90 -4.77 -1.61
C PRO A 142 -15.75 -5.33 -3.04
N ILE A 143 -15.47 -4.47 -4.00
CA ILE A 143 -15.24 -4.85 -5.39
C ILE A 143 -13.81 -5.41 -5.54
N PRO A 144 -13.62 -6.59 -6.17
CA PRO A 144 -12.29 -7.15 -6.43
C PRO A 144 -11.46 -6.18 -7.26
N LYS A 145 -10.22 -5.87 -6.82
CA LYS A 145 -9.34 -4.93 -7.57
C LYS A 145 -8.62 -5.59 -8.74
N ASN A 146 -8.34 -6.88 -8.63
CA ASN A 146 -7.59 -7.68 -9.60
C ASN A 146 -8.47 -8.86 -10.03
N ASN A 147 -9.43 -8.62 -10.90
CA ASN A 147 -10.27 -9.63 -11.50
C ASN A 147 -10.32 -9.39 -13.01
N GLU A 148 -10.14 -10.44 -13.78
CA GLU A 148 -10.36 -10.45 -15.22
C GLU A 148 -11.87 -10.50 -15.46
N ASN A 149 -12.50 -9.33 -15.46
CA ASN A 149 -13.93 -9.19 -15.68
C ASN A 149 -14.19 -7.94 -16.52
N LEU A 150 -14.95 -8.10 -17.59
CA LEU A 150 -15.29 -7.04 -18.56
C LEU A 150 -15.77 -5.75 -17.89
N TRP A 151 -16.61 -5.85 -16.86
CA TRP A 151 -17.25 -4.67 -16.26
C TRP A 151 -16.39 -3.98 -15.19
N LEU A 152 -15.31 -4.60 -14.75
CA LEU A 152 -14.51 -4.04 -13.66
C LEU A 152 -13.89 -2.68 -14.01
N ALA A 153 -13.35 -2.53 -15.23
CA ALA A 153 -12.78 -1.27 -15.69
C ALA A 153 -13.86 -0.19 -15.83
N LEU A 154 -15.04 -0.54 -16.35
CA LEU A 154 -16.19 0.35 -16.42
C LEU A 154 -16.63 0.83 -15.03
N VAL A 155 -16.79 -0.08 -14.07
CA VAL A 155 -17.18 0.24 -12.68
C VAL A 155 -16.17 1.18 -12.04
N LYS A 156 -14.87 0.94 -12.21
CA LYS A 156 -13.81 1.85 -11.73
C LYS A 156 -13.95 3.25 -12.36
N LEU A 157 -14.33 3.37 -13.62
CA LEU A 157 -14.55 4.66 -14.27
C LEU A 157 -15.73 5.47 -13.66
N PHE A 158 -16.74 4.80 -13.10
CA PHE A 158 -17.80 5.45 -12.33
C PHE A 158 -17.31 5.95 -10.96
N LEU A 159 -16.40 5.23 -10.32
CA LEU A 159 -15.98 5.45 -8.93
C LEU A 159 -14.79 6.42 -8.80
N ILE A 160 -13.90 6.47 -9.79
CA ILE A 160 -12.72 7.34 -9.74
C ILE A 160 -13.13 8.80 -10.03
N ARG A 161 -12.81 9.70 -9.09
CA ARG A 161 -13.09 11.14 -9.20
C ARG A 161 -12.52 11.74 -10.48
N ARG A 162 -13.26 12.71 -11.05
CA ARG A 162 -12.91 13.43 -12.28
C ARG A 162 -12.06 14.66 -11.96
N VAL A 163 -10.86 14.42 -11.45
CA VAL A 163 -9.87 15.45 -11.13
C VAL A 163 -8.64 15.29 -12.00
N PRO A 164 -7.85 16.36 -12.23
CA PRO A 164 -6.67 16.29 -13.09
C PRO A 164 -5.66 15.19 -12.69
N SER A 165 -5.45 14.96 -11.41
CA SER A 165 -4.56 13.91 -10.89
C SER A 165 -4.95 12.49 -11.31
N ASN A 166 -6.24 12.25 -11.58
CA ASN A 166 -6.76 10.95 -12.00
C ASN A 166 -6.87 10.81 -13.53
N PHE A 167 -6.48 11.81 -14.30
CA PHE A 167 -6.66 11.82 -15.75
C PHE A 167 -6.02 10.62 -16.43
N ASN A 168 -4.73 10.39 -16.19
CA ASN A 168 -3.98 9.29 -16.80
C ASN A 168 -4.56 7.90 -16.43
N THR A 169 -4.94 7.72 -15.18
CA THR A 169 -5.57 6.49 -14.68
C THR A 169 -6.90 6.23 -15.40
N ARG A 170 -7.74 7.26 -15.52
CA ARG A 170 -9.03 7.16 -16.22
C ARG A 170 -8.85 6.89 -17.71
N GLN A 171 -7.86 7.50 -18.36
CA GLN A 171 -7.55 7.26 -19.78
C GLN A 171 -7.07 5.82 -20.01
N LYS A 172 -6.24 5.27 -19.12
CA LYS A 172 -5.82 3.87 -19.19
C LYS A 172 -7.01 2.94 -19.06
N LEU A 173 -7.81 3.07 -17.99
CA LEU A 173 -9.00 2.25 -17.77
C LEU A 173 -9.98 2.29 -18.94
N LEU A 174 -10.14 3.46 -19.55
CA LEU A 174 -11.02 3.63 -20.71
C LEU A 174 -10.50 2.87 -21.94
N ARG A 175 -9.20 2.92 -22.19
CA ARG A 175 -8.57 2.14 -23.27
C ARG A 175 -8.69 0.64 -23.05
N ASP A 176 -8.34 0.18 -21.84
CA ASP A 176 -8.42 -1.23 -21.47
C ASP A 176 -9.86 -1.74 -21.64
N PHE A 177 -10.84 -0.98 -21.13
CA PHE A 177 -12.25 -1.32 -21.28
C PHE A 177 -12.71 -1.38 -22.75
N LEU A 178 -12.32 -0.40 -23.58
CA LEU A 178 -12.68 -0.39 -25.00
C LEU A 178 -12.04 -1.55 -25.77
N GLN A 179 -10.81 -1.91 -25.45
CA GLN A 179 -10.16 -3.09 -26.04
C GLN A 179 -10.95 -4.36 -25.73
N GLU A 180 -11.26 -4.61 -24.47
CA GLU A 180 -12.03 -5.78 -24.05
C GLU A 180 -13.44 -5.79 -24.67
N LEU A 181 -14.12 -4.65 -24.65
CA LEU A 181 -15.45 -4.52 -25.22
C LEU A 181 -15.46 -4.80 -26.73
N ASN A 182 -14.48 -4.29 -27.49
CA ASN A 182 -14.38 -4.51 -28.93
C ASN A 182 -14.10 -5.97 -29.29
N VAL A 183 -13.39 -6.73 -28.44
CA VAL A 183 -13.20 -8.16 -28.64
C VAL A 183 -14.51 -8.93 -28.55
N VAL A 184 -15.35 -8.62 -27.54
CA VAL A 184 -16.60 -9.35 -27.28
C VAL A 184 -17.81 -8.77 -28.02
N ALA A 185 -17.74 -7.53 -28.46
CA ALA A 185 -18.80 -6.81 -29.20
C ALA A 185 -18.20 -5.97 -30.33
N PRO A 186 -17.76 -6.56 -31.46
CA PRO A 186 -17.04 -5.85 -32.53
C PRO A 186 -17.80 -4.66 -33.12
N TYR A 187 -19.14 -4.68 -33.12
CA TYR A 187 -19.96 -3.53 -33.58
C TYR A 187 -19.81 -2.26 -32.70
N THR A 188 -19.16 -2.35 -31.55
CA THR A 188 -18.87 -1.21 -30.69
C THR A 188 -17.60 -0.45 -31.08
N GLU A 189 -16.85 -0.87 -32.09
CA GLU A 189 -15.63 -0.21 -32.57
C GLU A 189 -15.83 1.27 -32.93
N SER A 190 -17.07 1.65 -33.35
CA SER A 190 -17.45 3.04 -33.62
C SER A 190 -17.59 3.91 -32.36
N LEU A 191 -17.47 3.34 -31.15
CA LEU A 191 -17.62 4.08 -29.91
C LEU A 191 -16.32 4.80 -29.57
N SER A 192 -16.29 6.09 -29.73
CA SER A 192 -15.14 6.89 -29.32
C SER A 192 -15.01 6.98 -27.79
N PRO A 193 -13.79 7.12 -27.25
CA PRO A 193 -13.56 7.35 -25.82
C PRO A 193 -14.39 8.49 -25.25
N LYS A 194 -14.54 9.58 -26.00
CA LYS A 194 -15.36 10.75 -25.65
C LYS A 194 -16.84 10.41 -25.51
N LYS A 195 -17.39 9.55 -26.39
CA LYS A 195 -18.77 9.09 -26.31
C LYS A 195 -19.02 8.24 -25.07
N ILE A 196 -18.13 7.30 -24.76
CA ILE A 196 -18.20 6.47 -23.55
C ILE A 196 -18.18 7.34 -22.28
N LEU A 197 -17.27 8.31 -22.19
CA LEU A 197 -17.22 9.20 -21.03
C LEU A 197 -18.48 10.05 -20.87
N LYS A 198 -19.11 10.49 -21.98
CA LYS A 198 -20.40 11.20 -21.92
C LYS A 198 -21.51 10.29 -21.39
N ILE A 199 -21.55 9.02 -21.82
CA ILE A 199 -22.52 8.02 -21.33
C ILE A 199 -22.33 7.79 -19.82
N ILE A 200 -21.10 7.52 -19.38
CA ILE A 200 -20.78 7.34 -17.97
C ILE A 200 -21.23 8.56 -17.16
N ASN A 201 -20.95 9.77 -17.65
CA ASN A 201 -21.34 11.00 -16.98
C ASN A 201 -22.86 11.13 -16.82
N LYS A 202 -23.61 10.83 -17.88
CA LYS A 202 -25.08 10.88 -17.87
C LYS A 202 -25.66 9.87 -16.88
N ILE A 203 -25.15 8.64 -16.88
CA ILE A 203 -25.59 7.59 -15.95
C ILE A 203 -25.24 7.98 -14.51
N SER A 204 -24.04 8.48 -14.24
CA SER A 204 -23.63 8.90 -12.89
C SER A 204 -24.55 9.95 -12.25
N LEU A 205 -25.20 10.80 -13.07
CA LEU A 205 -26.15 11.82 -12.58
C LEU A 205 -27.55 11.26 -12.29
N SER A 206 -27.87 10.05 -12.76
CA SER A 206 -29.22 9.47 -12.69
C SER A 206 -29.30 8.19 -11.86
N VAL A 207 -28.17 7.70 -11.35
CA VAL A 207 -28.10 6.49 -10.52
C VAL A 207 -28.19 6.86 -9.05
N ASP A 208 -28.96 6.06 -8.30
CA ASP A 208 -28.99 6.16 -6.84
C ASP A 208 -27.74 5.52 -6.23
N TYR A 209 -26.98 6.29 -5.47
CA TYR A 209 -25.81 5.82 -4.73
C TYR A 209 -26.13 5.41 -3.30
N ASN A 210 -27.35 5.64 -2.78
CA ASN A 210 -27.73 5.27 -1.42
C ASN A 210 -28.31 3.84 -1.33
N CYS A 211 -28.12 3.04 -2.37
CA CYS A 211 -28.59 1.66 -2.43
C CYS A 211 -27.45 0.67 -2.11
N GLU A 212 -27.82 -0.62 -2.01
CA GLU A 212 -26.87 -1.72 -1.84
C GLU A 212 -25.96 -1.84 -3.06
N ILE A 213 -24.74 -2.37 -2.85
CA ILE A 213 -23.68 -2.39 -3.88
C ILE A 213 -24.08 -3.24 -5.09
N ASP A 214 -24.72 -4.38 -4.88
CA ASP A 214 -25.18 -5.27 -5.94
C ASP A 214 -26.26 -4.60 -6.80
N VAL A 215 -27.19 -3.89 -6.18
CA VAL A 215 -28.22 -3.11 -6.86
C VAL A 215 -27.59 -2.01 -7.71
N TRP A 216 -26.62 -1.29 -7.16
CA TRP A 216 -25.91 -0.25 -7.88
C TRP A 216 -25.10 -0.80 -9.07
N LEU A 217 -24.34 -1.89 -8.86
CA LEU A 217 -23.60 -2.56 -9.94
C LEU A 217 -24.51 -2.94 -11.10
N ARG A 218 -25.64 -3.57 -10.79
CA ARG A 218 -26.64 -3.96 -11.77
C ARG A 218 -27.20 -2.74 -12.53
N GLN A 219 -27.53 -1.67 -11.83
CA GLN A 219 -28.03 -0.44 -12.43
C GLN A 219 -27.02 0.20 -13.40
N VAL A 220 -25.77 0.39 -12.99
CA VAL A 220 -24.77 1.09 -13.83
C VAL A 220 -24.43 0.28 -15.09
N ILE A 221 -24.27 -1.05 -14.96
CA ILE A 221 -23.94 -1.93 -16.08
C ILE A 221 -25.12 -2.02 -17.06
N THR A 222 -26.32 -2.28 -16.57
CA THR A 222 -27.51 -2.40 -17.43
C THR A 222 -27.79 -1.10 -18.18
N ARG A 223 -27.75 0.06 -17.50
CA ARG A 223 -27.95 1.36 -18.14
C ARG A 223 -26.86 1.67 -19.16
N PHE A 224 -25.62 1.26 -18.90
CA PHE A 224 -24.54 1.40 -19.87
C PHE A 224 -24.81 0.54 -21.11
N CYS A 225 -25.15 -0.74 -20.95
CA CYS A 225 -25.49 -1.63 -22.06
C CYS A 225 -26.62 -1.06 -22.93
N HIS A 226 -27.70 -0.59 -22.31
CA HIS A 226 -28.80 0.08 -23.04
C HIS A 226 -28.32 1.31 -23.81
N SER A 227 -27.43 2.12 -23.23
CA SER A 227 -26.93 3.36 -23.85
C SER A 227 -26.05 3.13 -25.09
N ILE A 228 -25.53 1.93 -25.27
CA ILE A 228 -24.73 1.53 -26.44
C ILE A 228 -25.42 0.48 -27.29
N ASN A 229 -26.71 0.23 -27.06
CA ASN A 229 -27.52 -0.80 -27.73
C ASN A 229 -26.92 -2.22 -27.61
N LEU A 230 -26.29 -2.52 -26.51
CA LEU A 230 -25.78 -3.85 -26.19
C LEU A 230 -26.89 -4.66 -25.52
N GLY A 231 -27.34 -5.72 -26.19
CA GLY A 231 -28.36 -6.62 -25.63
C GLY A 231 -27.83 -7.34 -24.38
N ILE A 232 -28.53 -7.15 -23.25
CA ILE A 232 -28.24 -7.84 -22.01
C ILE A 232 -29.44 -8.72 -21.64
N SER A 233 -29.40 -9.98 -22.04
CA SER A 233 -30.36 -11.03 -21.66
C SER A 233 -29.69 -11.98 -20.70
N ASN A 234 -30.49 -12.73 -19.93
CA ASN A 234 -29.98 -13.66 -18.92
C ASN A 234 -28.97 -14.69 -19.45
N ASP A 235 -29.09 -15.05 -20.74
CA ASP A 235 -28.21 -16.01 -21.39
C ASP A 235 -27.00 -15.35 -22.08
N SER A 236 -26.93 -14.01 -22.07
CA SER A 236 -25.83 -13.29 -22.73
C SER A 236 -24.53 -13.35 -21.91
N TYR A 237 -23.39 -13.39 -22.60
CA TYR A 237 -22.07 -13.26 -22.00
C TYR A 237 -21.97 -12.03 -21.08
N TYR A 238 -22.55 -10.92 -21.51
CA TYR A 238 -22.52 -9.64 -20.75
C TYR A 238 -23.26 -9.72 -19.43
N TYR A 239 -24.37 -10.45 -19.38
CA TYR A 239 -25.13 -10.70 -18.16
C TYR A 239 -24.35 -11.63 -17.22
N GLN A 240 -23.77 -12.71 -17.75
CA GLN A 240 -22.98 -13.65 -16.95
C GLN A 240 -21.77 -12.95 -16.32
N GLU A 241 -21.03 -12.11 -17.07
CA GLU A 241 -19.92 -11.31 -16.52
C GLU A 241 -20.38 -10.33 -15.43
N MET A 242 -21.56 -9.72 -15.57
CA MET A 242 -22.14 -8.87 -14.54
C MET A 242 -22.44 -9.67 -13.26
N GLU A 243 -23.09 -10.83 -13.39
CA GLU A 243 -23.38 -11.69 -12.22
C GLU A 243 -22.12 -12.21 -11.57
N LEU A 244 -21.08 -12.57 -12.32
CA LEU A 244 -19.78 -12.96 -11.76
C LEU A 244 -19.17 -11.84 -10.91
N LEU A 245 -19.19 -10.60 -11.38
CA LEU A 245 -18.69 -9.45 -10.63
C LEU A 245 -19.49 -9.19 -9.35
N ILE A 246 -20.83 -9.24 -9.45
CA ILE A 246 -21.75 -9.07 -8.31
C ILE A 246 -21.50 -10.16 -7.26
N ASN A 247 -21.50 -11.42 -7.68
CA ASN A 247 -21.29 -12.55 -6.77
C ASN A 247 -19.91 -12.51 -6.11
N ALA A 248 -18.87 -12.15 -6.85
CA ALA A 248 -17.52 -11.97 -6.29
C ALA A 248 -17.51 -10.84 -5.25
N THR A 249 -18.23 -9.76 -5.49
CA THR A 249 -18.38 -8.63 -4.57
C THR A 249 -19.10 -9.05 -3.28
N LEU A 250 -20.27 -9.67 -3.41
CA LEU A 250 -21.06 -10.14 -2.26
C LEU A 250 -20.29 -11.17 -1.42
N LYS A 251 -19.61 -12.12 -2.07
CA LYS A 251 -18.76 -13.11 -1.38
C LYS A 251 -17.62 -12.44 -0.60
N ARG A 252 -17.04 -11.37 -1.12
CA ARG A 252 -16.01 -10.59 -0.40
C ARG A 252 -16.61 -9.86 0.79
N MET A 253 -17.77 -9.21 0.60
CA MET A 253 -18.45 -8.50 1.69
C MET A 253 -18.76 -9.45 2.84
N LEU A 254 -19.30 -10.63 2.57
CA LEU A 254 -19.55 -11.67 3.58
C LEU A 254 -18.24 -12.13 4.24
N LYS A 255 -17.22 -12.46 3.44
CA LYS A 255 -15.93 -12.97 3.96
C LYS A 255 -15.27 -12.03 4.95
N TYR A 256 -15.41 -10.72 4.74
CA TYR A 256 -14.72 -9.68 5.53
C TYR A 256 -15.69 -8.87 6.40
N ASN A 257 -16.95 -9.34 6.54
CA ASN A 257 -18.00 -8.70 7.32
C ASN A 257 -18.15 -7.19 7.01
N MET A 258 -18.31 -6.87 5.73
CA MET A 258 -18.43 -5.50 5.25
C MET A 258 -19.88 -5.09 5.11
N ALA A 259 -20.21 -3.87 5.53
CA ALA A 259 -21.54 -3.27 5.46
C ALA A 259 -21.55 -1.93 4.70
N TYR A 260 -20.80 -1.85 3.60
CA TYR A 260 -20.72 -0.63 2.77
C TYR A 260 -21.89 -0.53 1.80
N LYS A 261 -22.33 0.70 1.55
CA LYS A 261 -23.27 1.06 0.48
C LYS A 261 -22.52 1.60 -0.74
N ALA A 262 -23.24 1.79 -1.85
CA ALA A 262 -22.66 2.22 -3.11
C ALA A 262 -22.02 3.61 -3.04
N ASN A 263 -22.56 4.54 -2.23
CA ASN A 263 -22.00 5.88 -2.02
C ASN A 263 -20.61 5.88 -1.36
N GLU A 264 -20.24 4.79 -0.68
CA GLU A 264 -18.95 4.65 0.00
C GLU A 264 -17.88 4.00 -0.91
N LEU A 265 -18.28 3.40 -2.04
CA LEU A 265 -17.35 2.70 -2.94
C LEU A 265 -16.23 3.60 -3.46
N HIS A 266 -16.49 4.90 -3.66
CA HIS A 266 -15.48 5.84 -4.12
C HIS A 266 -14.28 5.93 -3.18
N LEU A 267 -14.44 5.60 -1.89
CA LEU A 267 -13.36 5.58 -0.89
C LEU A 267 -12.24 4.59 -1.24
N PHE A 268 -12.52 3.55 -2.02
CA PHE A 268 -11.57 2.50 -2.37
C PHE A 268 -10.81 2.73 -3.68
N PHE A 269 -11.23 3.72 -4.49
CA PHE A 269 -10.73 3.91 -5.86
C PHE A 269 -10.15 5.30 -6.13
N ASN A 270 -10.25 6.23 -5.18
CA ASN A 270 -9.66 7.55 -5.34
C ASN A 270 -8.26 7.60 -4.70
N PHE A 271 -7.40 8.45 -5.28
CA PHE A 271 -6.15 8.80 -4.63
C PHE A 271 -6.48 9.51 -3.31
N ARG A 272 -5.86 9.07 -2.25
CA ARG A 272 -5.99 9.68 -0.93
C ARG A 272 -4.70 10.41 -0.63
N SER A 273 -4.82 11.64 -0.13
CA SER A 273 -3.74 12.36 0.52
C SER A 273 -4.06 12.34 2.01
N GLY A 274 -3.17 11.85 2.83
CA GLY A 274 -3.46 11.75 4.26
C GLY A 274 -2.42 10.91 4.96
N VAL A 275 -2.71 10.52 6.20
CA VAL A 275 -1.84 9.63 6.97
C VAL A 275 -1.67 8.32 6.20
N LYS A 276 -0.43 7.99 5.85
CA LYS A 276 -0.11 6.80 5.06
C LYS A 276 -0.13 5.54 5.93
N ILE A 277 -0.88 4.51 5.50
CA ILE A 277 -0.82 3.19 6.13
C ILE A 277 -0.44 2.17 5.05
N THR A 278 0.73 1.56 5.17
CA THR A 278 1.25 0.67 4.14
C THR A 278 2.20 -0.39 4.70
N THR A 279 2.71 -1.28 3.84
CA THR A 279 3.69 -2.27 4.29
C THR A 279 5.09 -1.68 4.40
N CYS A 280 5.91 -2.26 5.29
CA CYS A 280 7.32 -1.92 5.43
C CYS A 280 8.07 -1.95 4.09
N HIS A 281 7.75 -2.92 3.21
CA HIS A 281 8.40 -3.04 1.90
C HIS A 281 7.98 -1.95 0.90
N SER A 282 6.73 -1.48 0.99
CA SER A 282 6.19 -0.50 0.03
C SER A 282 6.70 0.92 0.26
N THR A 283 7.36 1.20 1.38
CA THR A 283 7.89 2.53 1.72
C THR A 283 9.28 2.81 1.16
N LYS A 284 9.86 1.86 0.42
CA LYS A 284 11.18 2.07 -0.17
C LYS A 284 11.16 3.27 -1.13
N GLY A 285 11.92 4.31 -0.80
CA GLY A 285 11.97 5.57 -1.56
C GLY A 285 11.17 6.71 -0.93
N ASP A 286 10.21 6.41 -0.07
CA ASP A 286 9.40 7.42 0.64
C ASP A 286 10.13 7.98 1.87
N GLU A 287 9.60 9.10 2.41
CA GLU A 287 10.10 9.73 3.65
C GLU A 287 8.98 10.52 4.33
N TYR A 288 8.99 10.56 5.68
CA TYR A 288 7.94 11.16 6.48
C TYR A 288 8.51 11.84 7.72
N GLU A 289 7.87 12.91 8.22
CA GLU A 289 8.26 13.51 9.50
C GLU A 289 8.09 12.53 10.66
N VAL A 290 6.99 11.77 10.64
CA VAL A 290 6.63 10.81 11.69
C VAL A 290 6.45 9.43 11.07
N VAL A 291 7.18 8.45 11.59
CA VAL A 291 7.05 7.04 11.20
C VAL A 291 6.64 6.23 12.42
N ILE A 292 5.56 5.44 12.26
CA ILE A 292 5.02 4.55 13.28
C ILE A 292 5.10 3.12 12.72
N CYS A 293 6.07 2.34 13.20
CA CYS A 293 6.21 0.94 12.83
C CYS A 293 5.44 0.07 13.82
N THR A 294 4.56 -0.79 13.35
CA THR A 294 3.78 -1.74 14.16
C THR A 294 4.10 -3.19 13.79
N GLY A 295 3.72 -4.14 14.61
CA GLY A 295 3.92 -5.55 14.32
C GLY A 295 5.37 -6.00 14.33
N LEU A 296 6.24 -5.34 15.10
CA LEU A 296 7.67 -5.69 15.22
C LEU A 296 7.85 -6.95 16.06
N LEU A 297 7.32 -8.07 15.57
CA LEU A 297 7.20 -9.34 16.26
C LEU A 297 7.95 -10.45 15.52
N ASN A 298 8.62 -11.31 16.27
CA ASN A 298 9.25 -12.51 15.74
C ASN A 298 8.20 -13.46 15.15
N GLY A 299 8.33 -13.78 13.87
CA GLY A 299 7.29 -14.45 13.06
C GLY A 299 6.55 -13.50 12.10
N LYS A 300 6.71 -12.18 12.30
CA LYS A 300 6.37 -11.15 11.31
C LYS A 300 7.63 -10.52 10.73
N ILE A 301 8.62 -10.22 11.59
CA ILE A 301 9.96 -9.73 11.24
C ILE A 301 10.99 -10.48 12.10
N PRO A 302 11.78 -11.44 11.57
CA PRO A 302 11.59 -12.08 10.27
C PRO A 302 10.24 -12.83 10.18
N ASN A 303 9.76 -13.10 8.99
CA ASN A 303 8.49 -13.81 8.83
C ASN A 303 8.64 -15.33 9.09
N TRP A 304 7.51 -16.02 9.29
CA TRP A 304 7.52 -17.45 9.60
C TRP A 304 8.18 -18.31 8.52
N ASN A 305 8.10 -17.94 7.26
CA ASN A 305 8.75 -18.69 6.19
C ASN A 305 10.26 -18.63 6.31
N ASP A 306 10.82 -17.47 6.63
CA ASP A 306 12.26 -17.31 6.87
C ASP A 306 12.69 -18.08 8.13
N ILE A 307 11.88 -18.03 9.19
CA ILE A 307 12.18 -18.76 10.46
C ILE A 307 12.23 -20.27 10.25
N ILE A 308 11.35 -20.83 9.43
CA ILE A 308 11.24 -22.28 9.21
C ILE A 308 12.26 -22.77 8.20
N ASN A 309 12.53 -21.99 7.14
CA ASN A 309 13.26 -22.48 5.97
C ASN A 309 14.68 -21.92 5.83
N CYS A 310 15.07 -20.94 6.63
CA CYS A 310 16.37 -20.28 6.50
C CYS A 310 17.22 -20.41 7.77
N SER A 311 18.54 -20.23 7.63
CA SER A 311 19.48 -20.19 8.75
C SER A 311 19.21 -19.01 9.69
N SER A 312 19.62 -19.08 10.94
CA SER A 312 19.53 -17.99 11.91
C SER A 312 20.28 -16.73 11.46
N GLU A 313 21.35 -16.89 10.73
CA GLU A 313 22.12 -15.80 10.13
C GLU A 313 21.28 -15.06 9.07
N HIS A 314 20.63 -15.80 8.18
CA HIS A 314 19.72 -15.22 7.17
C HIS A 314 18.52 -14.53 7.82
N GLN A 315 17.93 -15.12 8.84
CA GLN A 315 16.83 -14.52 9.60
C GLN A 315 17.25 -13.18 10.21
N ASN A 316 18.44 -13.13 10.83
CA ASN A 316 19.00 -11.90 11.39
C ASN A 316 19.25 -10.85 10.32
N TYR A 317 19.83 -11.25 9.19
CA TYR A 317 20.08 -10.36 8.05
C TYR A 317 18.79 -9.73 7.48
N VAL A 318 17.76 -10.52 7.23
CA VAL A 318 16.49 -10.02 6.71
C VAL A 318 15.81 -9.06 7.69
N ALA A 319 15.80 -9.41 8.99
CA ALA A 319 15.20 -8.57 10.02
C ALA A 319 15.94 -7.22 10.17
N ARG A 320 17.27 -7.24 10.24
CA ARG A 320 18.10 -6.02 10.34
C ARG A 320 17.87 -5.09 9.16
N ARG A 321 17.89 -5.61 7.94
CA ARG A 321 17.66 -4.80 6.73
C ARG A 321 16.27 -4.17 6.71
N LEU A 322 15.24 -4.92 7.10
CA LEU A 322 13.90 -4.34 7.15
C LEU A 322 13.80 -3.26 8.23
N LEU A 323 14.38 -3.46 9.41
CA LEU A 323 14.45 -2.45 10.46
C LEU A 323 15.26 -1.22 10.03
N TYR A 324 16.36 -1.41 9.31
CA TYR A 324 17.12 -0.30 8.70
C TYR A 324 16.24 0.52 7.75
N VAL A 325 15.56 -0.15 6.82
CA VAL A 325 14.71 0.53 5.83
C VAL A 325 13.59 1.32 6.50
N VAL A 326 12.82 0.70 7.39
CA VAL A 326 11.66 1.38 8.00
C VAL A 326 12.09 2.54 8.90
N SER A 327 13.16 2.38 9.67
CA SER A 327 13.67 3.44 10.56
C SER A 327 14.24 4.60 9.76
N SER A 328 14.91 4.33 8.64
CA SER A 328 15.46 5.37 7.76
C SER A 328 14.41 6.16 6.97
N ARG A 329 13.11 5.83 7.11
CA ARG A 329 12.01 6.64 6.51
C ARG A 329 11.64 7.86 7.35
N ALA A 330 11.99 7.87 8.65
CA ALA A 330 11.67 8.96 9.55
C ALA A 330 12.62 10.15 9.37
N LYS A 331 12.06 11.37 9.38
CA LYS A 331 12.81 12.63 9.42
C LYS A 331 13.06 13.08 10.87
N LYS A 332 12.00 13.07 11.71
CA LYS A 332 12.03 13.65 13.07
C LYS A 332 11.57 12.70 14.17
N HIS A 333 10.52 11.90 13.94
CA HIS A 333 9.91 11.08 14.99
C HIS A 333 9.78 9.63 14.55
N LEU A 334 10.19 8.71 15.41
CA LEU A 334 10.16 7.27 15.12
C LEU A 334 9.54 6.50 16.29
N TYR A 335 8.46 5.77 16.01
CA TYR A 335 7.78 4.89 16.95
C TYR A 335 7.96 3.45 16.50
N MET A 336 8.51 2.60 17.38
CA MET A 336 8.79 1.18 17.14
C MET A 336 7.92 0.36 18.09
N ILE A 337 6.82 -0.23 17.56
CA ILE A 337 5.79 -0.88 18.37
C ILE A 337 5.81 -2.39 18.11
N SER A 338 5.97 -3.14 19.21
CA SER A 338 5.83 -4.61 19.25
C SER A 338 4.69 -4.98 20.18
N GLU A 339 3.48 -4.85 19.68
CA GLU A 339 2.25 -5.04 20.44
C GLU A 339 2.07 -6.48 20.94
N ARG A 340 1.44 -6.65 22.09
CA ARG A 340 1.09 -7.94 22.70
C ARG A 340 -0.25 -8.47 22.22
N GLY A 341 -0.58 -9.71 22.57
CA GLY A 341 -1.90 -10.30 22.35
C GLY A 341 -1.99 -11.20 21.14
N TYR A 342 -1.04 -11.14 20.19
CA TYR A 342 -0.97 -12.12 19.11
C TYR A 342 -0.54 -13.49 19.62
N LYS A 343 -1.18 -14.55 19.11
CA LYS A 343 -0.84 -15.94 19.40
C LYS A 343 -0.58 -16.72 18.12
N THR A 344 0.39 -17.61 18.16
CA THR A 344 0.64 -18.59 17.09
C THR A 344 -0.53 -19.57 16.97
N LYS A 345 -0.57 -20.35 15.89
CA LYS A 345 -1.59 -21.43 15.71
C LYS A 345 -1.60 -22.45 16.87
N ARG A 346 -0.46 -22.57 17.60
CA ARG A 346 -0.32 -23.46 18.77
C ARG A 346 -0.65 -22.75 20.09
N GLY A 347 -1.11 -21.49 20.07
CA GLY A 347 -1.50 -20.73 21.26
C GLY A 347 -0.36 -19.98 21.97
N TYR A 348 0.89 -20.09 21.52
CA TYR A 348 2.01 -19.37 22.12
C TYR A 348 1.98 -17.88 21.75
N PRO A 349 2.30 -16.97 22.70
CA PRO A 349 2.38 -15.55 22.41
C PRO A 349 3.54 -15.23 21.47
N TYR A 350 3.33 -14.30 20.54
CA TYR A 350 4.42 -13.72 19.76
C TYR A 350 5.36 -12.93 20.67
N GLN A 351 6.65 -13.03 20.39
CA GLN A 351 7.69 -12.25 21.07
C GLN A 351 8.10 -11.05 20.20
N THR A 352 8.66 -10.03 20.82
CA THR A 352 9.30 -8.92 20.11
C THR A 352 10.38 -9.44 19.16
N THR A 353 10.54 -8.79 18.00
CA THR A 353 11.65 -9.04 17.08
C THR A 353 13.00 -8.95 17.82
N PRO A 354 13.84 -9.99 17.79
CA PRO A 354 15.07 -10.03 18.59
C PRO A 354 16.06 -8.90 18.31
N GLN A 355 16.02 -8.34 17.09
CA GLN A 355 16.92 -7.28 16.65
C GLN A 355 16.48 -5.88 17.10
N LEU A 356 15.26 -5.72 17.62
CA LEU A 356 14.74 -4.44 18.12
C LEU A 356 15.30 -4.11 19.50
#